data_eb2428dc183a350a6d72869a2e5324a5
#
_entry.id   eb2428dc183a350a6d72869a2e5324a5
#
_cell.length_a   1.000
_cell.length_b   1.000
_cell.length_c   1.000
_cell.angle_alpha   90.00
_cell.angle_beta   90.00
_cell.angle_gamma   90.00
#
_symmetry.space_group_name_H-M   'P 1'
#
loop_
_entity.id
_entity.type
_entity.pdbx_description
1 polymer ?
#
loop_
_entity_poly.entity_id
_entity_poly.type
_entity_poly.pdbx_seq_one_letter_code
_entity_poly.pdbx_strand_id
1 'polypeptide(L)'
;TLRLREGDEVTIRVTNHLPVATSLHWHGIILPYQMDGVPGISFSGIAPGATFTYRFKLQQSGTYWYHSHSGFQEMTGLYGALIIEPRGGERIKSDRDHVVLLSDWTDEDPMYAFKKLKTVSDTYNFVQPTLFDFTRDVSAMGLQAALDNRRMWNQMRMNPTDLADLSAATLTYLMNGTTPAGNW
;
A
#
# COMPACT_ATOMS: atom_id res chain seq x y z
N THR A 1 11.66 -3.13 8.52
CA THR A 1 11.69 -1.67 8.80
C THR A 1 13.11 -1.17 8.73
N LEU A 2 13.34 -0.09 7.99
CA LEU A 2 14.58 0.68 8.04
C LEU A 2 14.40 1.84 9.04
N ARG A 3 15.38 2.05 9.92
CA ARG A 3 15.43 3.21 10.82
C ARG A 3 16.68 4.02 10.51
N LEU A 4 16.47 5.29 10.20
CA LEU A 4 17.49 6.25 9.80
C LEU A 4 17.29 7.55 10.60
N ARG A 5 18.19 8.52 10.44
CA ARG A 5 18.11 9.79 11.17
C ARG A 5 18.17 10.98 10.22
N GLU A 6 17.36 11.97 10.48
CA GLU A 6 17.38 13.24 9.74
C GLU A 6 18.78 13.88 9.76
N GLY A 7 19.22 14.32 8.60
CA GLY A 7 20.53 14.92 8.37
C GLY A 7 21.65 13.94 8.01
N ASP A 8 21.41 12.62 8.13
CA ASP A 8 22.41 11.61 7.75
C ASP A 8 22.55 11.52 6.23
N GLU A 9 23.76 11.24 5.77
CA GLU A 9 24.03 10.77 4.41
C GLU A 9 23.97 9.25 4.39
N VAL A 10 23.02 8.71 3.65
CA VAL A 10 22.81 7.27 3.58
C VAL A 10 23.37 6.68 2.30
N THR A 11 23.88 5.46 2.40
CA THR A 11 24.27 4.63 1.27
C THR A 11 23.59 3.29 1.42
N ILE A 12 22.64 2.99 0.53
CA ILE A 12 21.88 1.74 0.53
C ILE A 12 22.22 0.99 -0.76
N ARG A 13 22.78 -0.21 -0.61
CA ARG A 13 23.07 -1.10 -1.73
C ARG A 13 22.00 -2.15 -1.85
N VAL A 14 21.38 -2.22 -3.01
CA VAL A 14 20.32 -3.19 -3.33
C VAL A 14 20.83 -4.13 -4.40
N THR A 15 20.99 -5.40 -4.04
CA THR A 15 21.36 -6.47 -4.99
C THR A 15 20.10 -7.21 -5.40
N ASN A 16 19.85 -7.31 -6.69
CA ASN A 16 18.69 -7.98 -7.23
C ASN A 16 18.96 -9.49 -7.40
N HIS A 17 18.34 -10.31 -6.56
CA HIS A 17 18.34 -11.77 -6.68
C HIS A 17 17.10 -12.35 -7.37
N LEU A 18 16.17 -11.49 -7.82
CA LEU A 18 15.01 -11.92 -8.58
C LEU A 18 15.40 -12.28 -10.02
N PRO A 19 14.64 -13.16 -10.69
CA PRO A 19 14.89 -13.50 -12.10
C PRO A 19 14.47 -12.39 -13.07
N VAL A 20 13.89 -11.32 -12.59
CA VAL A 20 13.41 -10.16 -13.37
C VAL A 20 14.01 -8.87 -12.83
N ALA A 21 13.98 -7.81 -13.62
CA ALA A 21 14.44 -6.48 -13.17
C ALA A 21 13.56 -5.97 -12.00
N THR A 22 14.19 -5.22 -11.10
CA THR A 22 13.53 -4.62 -9.93
C THR A 22 13.95 -3.17 -9.73
N SER A 23 13.33 -2.53 -8.74
CA SER A 23 13.65 -1.17 -8.31
C SER A 23 13.22 -0.98 -6.87
N LEU A 24 13.73 0.04 -6.18
CA LEU A 24 13.17 0.54 -4.93
C LEU A 24 12.93 2.04 -5.04
N HIS A 25 11.70 2.43 -4.83
CA HIS A 25 11.28 3.82 -4.66
C HIS A 25 11.16 4.15 -3.17
N TRP A 26 11.63 5.33 -2.79
CA TRP A 26 11.62 5.85 -1.42
C TRP A 26 10.43 6.79 -1.26
N HIS A 27 9.28 6.24 -0.96
CA HIS A 27 8.01 6.95 -1.02
C HIS A 27 7.94 8.12 -0.03
N GLY A 28 7.76 9.33 -0.56
CA GLY A 28 7.63 10.56 0.23
C GLY A 28 8.95 11.19 0.68
N ILE A 29 10.09 10.66 0.25
CA ILE A 29 11.40 11.20 0.62
C ILE A 29 11.88 12.24 -0.39
N ILE A 30 12.34 13.39 0.12
CA ILE A 30 13.00 14.42 -0.67
C ILE A 30 14.45 14.00 -0.93
N LEU A 31 14.75 13.66 -2.18
CA LEU A 31 16.05 13.12 -2.58
C LEU A 31 16.41 13.53 -4.02
N PRO A 32 17.68 13.36 -4.43
CA PRO A 32 18.08 13.59 -5.83
C PRO A 32 17.29 12.69 -6.79
N TYR A 33 16.83 13.27 -7.89
CA TYR A 33 16.03 12.59 -8.92
C TYR A 33 16.57 11.21 -9.32
N GLN A 34 17.89 11.08 -9.50
CA GLN A 34 18.54 9.83 -9.90
C GLN A 34 18.42 8.72 -8.85
N MET A 35 18.06 9.09 -7.61
CA MET A 35 17.90 8.17 -6.48
C MET A 35 16.44 7.83 -6.17
N ASP A 36 15.51 8.36 -6.96
CA ASP A 36 14.06 8.17 -6.76
C ASP A 36 13.59 6.73 -7.04
N GLY A 37 14.34 5.99 -7.83
CA GLY A 37 14.12 4.56 -8.02
C GLY A 37 12.96 4.19 -8.93
N VAL A 38 12.57 5.08 -9.86
CA VAL A 38 11.47 4.85 -10.82
C VAL A 38 12.06 4.46 -12.18
N PRO A 39 11.95 3.18 -12.61
CA PRO A 39 12.51 2.71 -13.87
C PRO A 39 11.94 3.44 -15.09
N GLY A 40 12.82 3.76 -16.04
CA GLY A 40 12.45 4.48 -17.27
C GLY A 40 12.25 5.98 -17.07
N ILE A 41 12.28 6.47 -15.81
CA ILE A 41 12.21 7.88 -15.47
C ILE A 41 13.50 8.31 -14.79
N SER A 42 13.78 7.85 -13.58
CA SER A 42 14.96 8.28 -12.81
C SER A 42 16.21 7.39 -13.00
N PHE A 43 16.03 6.14 -13.42
CA PHE A 43 17.11 5.19 -13.71
C PHE A 43 16.62 4.01 -14.57
N SER A 44 17.52 3.09 -14.95
CA SER A 44 17.19 1.95 -15.83
C SER A 44 16.61 0.73 -15.10
N GLY A 45 16.47 0.79 -13.77
CA GLY A 45 16.15 -0.38 -12.95
C GLY A 45 17.39 -1.20 -12.57
N ILE A 46 17.20 -2.26 -11.78
CA ILE A 46 18.23 -3.15 -11.29
C ILE A 46 18.04 -4.50 -11.97
N ALA A 47 18.92 -4.85 -12.92
CA ALA A 47 18.84 -6.12 -13.63
C ALA A 47 19.10 -7.31 -12.69
N PRO A 48 18.66 -8.55 -13.04
CA PRO A 48 18.99 -9.75 -12.28
C PRO A 48 20.49 -9.87 -12.02
N GLY A 49 20.88 -10.16 -10.78
CA GLY A 49 22.28 -10.26 -10.34
C GLY A 49 23.02 -8.92 -10.17
N ALA A 50 22.45 -7.80 -10.61
CA ALA A 50 23.07 -6.49 -10.48
C ALA A 50 22.85 -5.88 -9.10
N THR A 51 23.72 -4.93 -8.74
CA THR A 51 23.60 -4.11 -7.52
C THR A 51 23.50 -2.65 -7.92
N PHE A 52 22.50 -1.94 -7.38
CA PHE A 52 22.39 -0.49 -7.46
C PHE A 52 22.69 0.13 -6.09
N THR A 53 23.38 1.28 -6.09
CA THR A 53 23.73 2.00 -4.86
C THR A 53 22.99 3.32 -4.80
N TYR A 54 22.01 3.42 -3.91
CA TYR A 54 21.33 4.65 -3.58
C TYR A 54 22.21 5.47 -2.61
N ARG A 55 22.40 6.76 -2.92
CA ARG A 55 23.14 7.69 -2.06
C ARG A 55 22.41 9.01 -2.00
N PHE A 56 21.96 9.40 -0.82
CA PHE A 56 21.26 10.66 -0.61
C PHE A 56 21.33 11.11 0.86
N LYS A 57 21.13 12.40 1.06
CA LYS A 57 21.02 12.98 2.38
C LYS A 57 19.56 13.05 2.81
N LEU A 58 19.28 12.65 4.04
CA LEU A 58 17.94 12.75 4.63
C LEU A 58 17.69 14.18 5.09
N GLN A 59 16.69 14.83 4.48
CA GLN A 59 16.36 16.24 4.72
C GLN A 59 15.11 16.43 5.57
N GLN A 60 14.47 15.34 5.99
CA GLN A 60 13.19 15.33 6.68
C GLN A 60 13.12 14.17 7.67
N SER A 61 12.26 14.30 8.67
CA SER A 61 11.91 13.22 9.60
C SER A 61 10.46 12.82 9.44
N GLY A 62 10.11 11.61 9.87
CA GLY A 62 8.75 11.09 9.82
C GLY A 62 8.69 9.60 9.56
N THR A 63 7.47 9.13 9.31
CA THR A 63 7.14 7.74 9.00
C THR A 63 6.82 7.62 7.53
N TYR A 64 7.59 6.81 6.83
CA TYR A 64 7.55 6.60 5.39
C TYR A 64 7.57 5.11 5.09
N TRP A 65 7.63 4.78 3.80
CA TRP A 65 7.81 3.41 3.32
C TRP A 65 8.63 3.39 2.04
N TYR A 66 9.13 2.23 1.68
CA TYR A 66 9.76 1.98 0.39
C TYR A 66 9.05 0.82 -0.30
N HIS A 67 9.02 0.83 -1.61
CA HIS A 67 8.41 -0.24 -2.39
C HIS A 67 9.02 -0.37 -3.78
N SER A 68 8.76 -1.48 -4.44
CA SER A 68 9.14 -1.63 -5.84
C SER A 68 8.28 -0.74 -6.74
N HIS A 69 8.90 -0.17 -7.74
CA HIS A 69 8.23 0.54 -8.84
C HIS A 69 8.36 -0.24 -10.15
N SER A 70 8.54 -1.57 -10.07
CA SER A 70 8.74 -2.49 -11.21
C SER A 70 7.61 -3.51 -11.28
N GLY A 71 6.78 -3.43 -12.33
CA GLY A 71 5.64 -4.32 -12.50
C GLY A 71 4.69 -4.29 -11.30
N PHE A 72 4.28 -5.48 -10.83
CA PHE A 72 3.42 -5.63 -9.64
C PHE A 72 4.20 -6.19 -8.43
N GLN A 73 5.50 -5.96 -8.34
CA GLN A 73 6.32 -6.49 -7.25
C GLN A 73 5.91 -5.93 -5.88
N GLU A 74 5.35 -4.72 -5.83
CA GLU A 74 4.73 -4.17 -4.63
C GLU A 74 3.59 -5.07 -4.14
N MET A 75 2.66 -5.46 -5.02
CA MET A 75 1.56 -6.36 -4.67
C MET A 75 2.02 -7.74 -4.21
N THR A 76 3.21 -8.17 -4.65
CA THR A 76 3.81 -9.45 -4.26
C THR A 76 4.77 -9.33 -3.08
N GLY A 77 4.74 -8.21 -2.34
CA GLY A 77 5.39 -8.06 -1.04
C GLY A 77 6.74 -7.32 -1.06
N LEU A 78 7.14 -6.70 -2.18
CA LEU A 78 8.38 -5.92 -2.20
C LEU A 78 8.14 -4.49 -1.70
N TYR A 79 7.94 -4.34 -0.41
CA TYR A 79 7.77 -3.07 0.31
C TYR A 79 8.24 -3.19 1.76
N GLY A 80 8.39 -2.06 2.44
CA GLY A 80 8.72 -2.04 3.85
C GLY A 80 8.64 -0.63 4.47
N ALA A 81 8.52 -0.57 5.77
CA ALA A 81 8.46 0.68 6.51
C ALA A 81 9.85 1.35 6.59
N LEU A 82 9.84 2.68 6.52
CA LEU A 82 11.01 3.54 6.64
C LEU A 82 10.72 4.63 7.68
N ILE A 83 11.46 4.63 8.77
CA ILE A 83 11.36 5.61 9.84
C ILE A 83 12.59 6.52 9.78
N ILE A 84 12.37 7.82 9.75
CA ILE A 84 13.43 8.82 9.84
C ILE A 84 13.23 9.58 11.13
N GLU A 85 14.09 9.29 12.10
CA GLU A 85 14.08 9.95 13.42
C GLU A 85 14.51 11.41 13.29
N PRO A 86 13.83 12.36 13.97
CA PRO A 86 14.20 13.75 13.92
C PRO A 86 15.56 13.98 14.58
N ARG A 87 16.36 14.87 14.00
CA ARG A 87 17.71 15.18 14.49
C ARG A 87 17.72 15.69 15.92
N GLY A 88 16.69 16.42 16.31
CA GLY A 88 16.51 16.97 17.65
C GLY A 88 15.91 16.03 18.69
N GLY A 89 15.63 14.77 18.29
CA GLY A 89 14.88 13.79 19.08
C GLY A 89 13.37 13.97 18.97
N GLU A 90 12.63 12.96 19.41
CA GLU A 90 11.17 12.94 19.35
C GLU A 90 10.55 13.98 20.28
N ARG A 91 9.50 14.67 19.79
CA ARG A 91 8.74 15.64 20.59
C ARG A 91 7.85 14.98 21.63
N ILE A 92 7.35 13.80 21.30
CA ILE A 92 6.49 13.00 22.17
C ILE A 92 7.32 11.89 22.76
N LYS A 93 7.39 11.84 24.08
CA LYS A 93 8.02 10.73 24.78
C LYS A 93 6.99 9.62 24.96
N SER A 94 7.37 8.41 24.61
CA SER A 94 6.57 7.21 24.77
C SER A 94 7.37 6.14 25.49
N ASP A 95 6.69 5.29 26.25
CA ASP A 95 7.32 4.13 26.89
C ASP A 95 7.60 3.01 25.90
N ARG A 96 6.87 3.00 24.77
CA ARG A 96 7.00 2.01 23.70
C ARG A 96 6.77 2.66 22.35
N ASP A 97 7.52 2.21 21.36
CA ASP A 97 7.41 2.64 19.96
C ASP A 97 7.25 1.38 19.08
N HIS A 98 6.14 1.31 18.36
CA HIS A 98 5.83 0.21 17.47
C HIS A 98 5.58 0.73 16.05
N VAL A 99 6.21 0.09 15.07
CA VAL A 99 5.93 0.34 13.66
C VAL A 99 4.84 -0.61 13.20
N VAL A 100 3.74 -0.06 12.72
CA VAL A 100 2.63 -0.82 12.14
C VAL A 100 2.58 -0.55 10.65
N LEU A 101 2.86 -1.57 9.85
CA LEU A 101 2.73 -1.54 8.40
C LEU A 101 1.52 -2.39 8.01
N LEU A 102 0.47 -1.72 7.55
CA LEU A 102 -0.73 -2.38 7.06
C LEU A 102 -0.60 -2.64 5.57
N SER A 103 -1.01 -3.82 5.14
CA SER A 103 -1.04 -4.20 3.73
C SER A 103 -2.15 -5.22 3.49
N ASP A 104 -2.44 -5.45 2.23
CA ASP A 104 -3.34 -6.49 1.77
C ASP A 104 -2.59 -7.49 0.88
N TRP A 105 -3.09 -8.69 0.81
CA TRP A 105 -2.50 -9.79 0.08
C TRP A 105 -3.55 -10.54 -0.72
N THR A 106 -3.18 -10.96 -1.91
CA THR A 106 -3.96 -11.90 -2.71
C THR A 106 -3.03 -12.97 -3.29
N ASP A 107 -3.53 -14.21 -3.38
CA ASP A 107 -2.85 -15.31 -4.06
C ASP A 107 -3.12 -15.29 -5.58
N GLU A 108 -3.96 -14.37 -6.05
CA GLU A 108 -4.23 -14.21 -7.47
C GLU A 108 -3.04 -13.56 -8.18
N ASP A 109 -2.76 -13.98 -9.42
CA ASP A 109 -1.75 -13.32 -10.25
C ASP A 109 -2.08 -11.82 -10.43
N PRO A 110 -1.19 -10.90 -10.03
CA PRO A 110 -1.47 -9.46 -10.05
C PRO A 110 -1.80 -8.92 -11.44
N MET A 111 -1.19 -9.46 -12.50
CA MET A 111 -1.47 -9.04 -13.87
C MET A 111 -2.88 -9.46 -14.30
N TYR A 112 -3.33 -10.61 -13.84
CA TYR A 112 -4.68 -11.09 -14.10
C TYR A 112 -5.72 -10.27 -13.34
N ALA A 113 -5.48 -9.99 -12.05
CA ALA A 113 -6.30 -9.11 -11.24
C ALA A 113 -6.43 -7.72 -11.87
N PHE A 114 -5.31 -7.14 -12.31
CA PHE A 114 -5.29 -5.85 -13.00
C PHE A 114 -6.10 -5.84 -14.30
N LYS A 115 -5.97 -6.90 -15.13
CA LYS A 115 -6.77 -7.03 -16.36
C LYS A 115 -8.27 -7.09 -16.06
N LYS A 116 -8.67 -7.85 -15.03
CA LYS A 116 -10.06 -7.90 -14.59
C LYS A 116 -10.59 -6.53 -14.19
N LEU A 117 -9.86 -5.83 -13.30
CA LEU A 117 -10.23 -4.50 -12.82
C LEU A 117 -10.32 -3.45 -13.95
N LYS A 118 -9.46 -3.56 -14.98
CA LYS A 118 -9.55 -2.68 -16.17
C LYS A 118 -10.75 -2.99 -17.06
N THR A 119 -11.25 -4.20 -17.02
CA THR A 119 -12.41 -4.63 -17.83
C THR A 119 -13.72 -4.38 -17.09
N VAL A 120 -13.76 -4.71 -15.79
CA VAL A 120 -14.91 -4.57 -14.92
C VAL A 120 -14.39 -4.07 -13.56
N SER A 121 -14.52 -2.79 -13.29
CA SER A 121 -13.96 -2.13 -12.09
C SER A 121 -14.52 -2.69 -10.78
N ASP A 122 -15.74 -3.24 -10.81
CA ASP A 122 -16.43 -3.83 -9.67
C ASP A 122 -16.32 -5.37 -9.59
N THR A 123 -15.35 -5.97 -10.30
CA THR A 123 -15.15 -7.43 -10.35
C THR A 123 -15.08 -8.09 -8.98
N TYR A 124 -14.48 -7.42 -7.99
CA TYR A 124 -14.30 -7.92 -6.62
C TYR A 124 -15.37 -7.42 -5.64
N ASN A 125 -16.35 -6.70 -6.14
CA ASN A 125 -17.42 -6.17 -5.32
C ASN A 125 -18.53 -7.21 -5.15
N PHE A 126 -18.39 -8.08 -4.15
CA PHE A 126 -19.38 -9.12 -3.83
C PHE A 126 -20.51 -8.61 -2.91
N VAL A 127 -20.39 -7.40 -2.38
CA VAL A 127 -21.38 -6.82 -1.45
C VAL A 127 -22.11 -5.65 -2.13
N GLN A 128 -22.69 -5.92 -3.30
CA GLN A 128 -23.59 -4.94 -3.91
C GLN A 128 -24.96 -4.99 -3.23
N PRO A 129 -25.46 -3.85 -2.72
CA PRO A 129 -26.78 -3.80 -2.14
C PRO A 129 -27.85 -4.04 -3.24
N THR A 130 -28.39 -5.23 -3.26
CA THR A 130 -29.45 -5.64 -4.21
C THR A 130 -30.82 -5.10 -3.81
N LEU A 131 -31.80 -5.17 -4.71
CA LEU A 131 -33.19 -4.88 -4.39
C LEU A 131 -33.71 -5.82 -3.30
N PHE A 132 -33.25 -7.07 -3.28
CA PHE A 132 -33.63 -8.03 -2.24
C PHE A 132 -33.09 -7.62 -0.86
N ASP A 133 -31.85 -7.15 -0.79
CA ASP A 133 -31.30 -6.61 0.44
C ASP A 133 -32.08 -5.38 0.90
N PHE A 134 -32.50 -4.51 -0.01
CA PHE A 134 -33.34 -3.37 0.34
C PHE A 134 -34.65 -3.79 0.99
N THR A 135 -35.34 -4.80 0.43
CA THR A 135 -36.60 -5.28 1.05
C THR A 135 -36.37 -5.90 2.42
N ARG A 136 -35.26 -6.61 2.61
CA ARG A 136 -34.84 -7.13 3.91
C ARG A 136 -34.55 -5.99 4.91
N ASP A 137 -33.83 -4.98 4.49
CA ASP A 137 -33.50 -3.81 5.31
C ASP A 137 -34.76 -3.05 5.71
N VAL A 138 -35.71 -2.86 4.79
CA VAL A 138 -37.01 -2.25 5.09
C VAL A 138 -37.76 -3.06 6.14
N SER A 139 -37.76 -4.38 6.06
CA SER A 139 -38.38 -5.25 7.05
C SER A 139 -37.72 -5.20 8.43
N ALA A 140 -36.39 -5.02 8.46
CA ALA A 140 -35.61 -5.04 9.69
C ALA A 140 -35.56 -3.69 10.40
N MET A 141 -35.46 -2.58 9.68
CA MET A 141 -35.21 -1.24 10.24
C MET A 141 -36.22 -0.18 9.83
N GLY A 142 -37.20 -0.51 8.98
CA GLY A 142 -38.17 0.40 8.42
C GLY A 142 -37.71 1.14 7.16
N LEU A 143 -38.69 1.63 6.41
CA LEU A 143 -38.43 2.25 5.08
C LEU A 143 -37.50 3.45 5.17
N GLN A 144 -37.69 4.34 6.12
CA GLN A 144 -36.90 5.57 6.22
C GLN A 144 -35.43 5.25 6.50
N ALA A 145 -35.16 4.39 7.48
CA ALA A 145 -33.78 3.99 7.82
C ALA A 145 -33.10 3.23 6.67
N ALA A 146 -33.82 2.38 5.96
CA ALA A 146 -33.30 1.69 4.79
C ALA A 146 -32.95 2.67 3.64
N LEU A 147 -33.78 3.69 3.41
CA LEU A 147 -33.49 4.74 2.43
C LEU A 147 -32.29 5.58 2.84
N ASP A 148 -32.18 5.97 4.10
CA ASP A 148 -31.05 6.76 4.59
C ASP A 148 -29.74 5.97 4.53
N ASN A 149 -29.78 4.68 4.82
CA ASN A 149 -28.65 3.77 4.61
C ASN A 149 -28.20 3.74 3.13
N ARG A 150 -29.13 3.62 2.18
CA ARG A 150 -28.81 3.67 0.73
C ARG A 150 -28.27 5.02 0.29
N ARG A 151 -28.76 6.12 0.84
CA ARG A 151 -28.22 7.45 0.57
C ARG A 151 -26.81 7.60 1.10
N MET A 152 -26.52 7.13 2.30
CA MET A 152 -25.18 7.11 2.87
C MET A 152 -24.21 6.30 1.99
N TRP A 153 -24.58 5.10 1.59
CA TRP A 153 -23.80 4.29 0.66
C TRP A 153 -23.51 5.03 -0.65
N ASN A 154 -24.52 5.71 -1.19
CA ASN A 154 -24.38 6.47 -2.44
C ASN A 154 -23.44 7.68 -2.30
N GLN A 155 -23.33 8.28 -1.12
CA GLN A 155 -22.43 9.40 -0.84
C GLN A 155 -20.98 8.94 -0.63
N MET A 156 -20.74 7.68 -0.28
CA MET A 156 -19.40 7.10 -0.09
C MET A 156 -18.73 6.72 -1.41
N ARG A 157 -19.39 6.86 -2.54
CA ARG A 157 -18.80 6.59 -3.86
C ARG A 157 -17.73 7.61 -4.19
N MET A 158 -16.51 7.14 -4.40
CA MET A 158 -15.39 7.96 -4.88
C MET A 158 -15.45 8.17 -6.40
N ASN A 159 -16.08 7.25 -7.14
CA ASN A 159 -16.30 7.29 -8.57
C ASN A 159 -17.74 6.84 -8.89
N PRO A 160 -18.42 7.41 -9.91
CA PRO A 160 -19.75 6.93 -10.34
C PRO A 160 -19.81 5.42 -10.68
N THR A 161 -18.67 4.83 -11.03
CA THR A 161 -18.51 3.39 -11.30
C THR A 161 -18.07 2.60 -10.06
N ASP A 162 -17.65 3.25 -8.99
CA ASP A 162 -17.34 2.61 -7.71
C ASP A 162 -18.63 2.26 -6.98
N LEU A 163 -19.03 1.02 -7.09
CA LEU A 163 -20.23 0.53 -6.41
C LEU A 163 -19.95 0.03 -5.01
N ALA A 164 -18.72 -0.29 -4.68
CA ALA A 164 -18.19 -0.52 -3.32
C ALA A 164 -16.66 -0.60 -3.32
N ASP A 165 -16.04 -0.40 -2.15
CA ASP A 165 -14.64 -0.68 -1.91
C ASP A 165 -14.36 -2.19 -2.01
N LEU A 166 -13.09 -2.53 -2.36
CA LEU A 166 -12.58 -3.89 -2.25
C LEU A 166 -12.77 -4.37 -0.81
N SER A 167 -13.54 -5.44 -0.64
CA SER A 167 -13.82 -5.97 0.68
C SER A 167 -12.78 -7.02 1.09
N ALA A 168 -12.65 -7.27 2.40
CA ALA A 168 -11.84 -8.35 2.95
C ALA A 168 -12.20 -9.74 2.41
N ALA A 169 -13.32 -9.88 1.70
CA ALA A 169 -13.72 -11.13 1.04
C ALA A 169 -12.77 -11.53 -0.11
N THR A 170 -11.99 -10.59 -0.65
CA THR A 170 -11.09 -10.83 -1.78
C THR A 170 -9.62 -10.70 -1.44
N LEU A 171 -9.30 -10.01 -0.34
CA LEU A 171 -7.94 -9.73 0.09
C LEU A 171 -7.74 -10.20 1.53
N THR A 172 -6.54 -10.67 1.83
CA THR A 172 -6.11 -10.96 3.18
C THR A 172 -5.41 -9.74 3.75
N TYR A 173 -5.98 -9.13 4.79
CA TYR A 173 -5.33 -8.01 5.47
C TYR A 173 -4.17 -8.50 6.34
N LEU A 174 -3.05 -7.81 6.21
CA LEU A 174 -1.82 -8.10 6.94
C LEU A 174 -1.41 -6.91 7.79
N MET A 175 -0.84 -7.19 8.95
CA MET A 175 -0.10 -6.23 9.77
C MET A 175 1.32 -6.74 9.94
N ASN A 176 2.30 -5.94 9.52
CA ASN A 176 3.72 -6.33 9.50
C ASN A 176 3.99 -7.67 8.76
N GLY A 177 3.21 -7.96 7.72
CA GLY A 177 3.33 -9.17 6.91
C GLY A 177 2.67 -10.42 7.51
N THR A 178 1.92 -10.29 8.60
CA THR A 178 1.21 -11.40 9.24
C THR A 178 -0.29 -11.18 9.30
N THR A 179 -1.06 -12.27 9.25
CA THR A 179 -2.51 -12.24 9.45
C THR A 179 -2.87 -12.04 10.92
N PRO A 180 -4.12 -11.67 11.27
CA PRO A 180 -4.57 -11.57 12.66
C PRO A 180 -4.42 -12.87 13.49
N ALA A 181 -4.36 -14.02 12.82
CA ALA A 181 -4.11 -15.32 13.47
C ALA A 181 -2.62 -15.58 13.74
N GLY A 182 -1.72 -14.75 13.20
CA GLY A 182 -0.28 -14.84 13.46
C GLY A 182 0.09 -14.23 14.82
N ASN A 183 1.20 -14.69 15.41
CA ASN A 183 1.74 -14.06 16.60
C ASN A 183 2.42 -12.74 16.22
N TRP A 184 2.05 -11.67 16.91
CA TRP A 184 2.61 -10.32 16.78
C TRP A 184 3.86 -10.14 17.63
#